data_f239ac8e55efa5e3fb4a362a113cdb2c
#
_entry.id   f239ac8e55efa5e3fb4a362a113cdb2c
#
_cell.length_a   1.000
_cell.length_b   1.000
_cell.length_c   1.000
_cell.angle_alpha   90.00
_cell.angle_beta   90.00
_cell.angle_gamma   90.00
#
_symmetry.space_group_name_H-M   'P 1'
#
loop_
_entity.id
_entity.type
_entity.pdbx_description
1 polymer ?
#
loop_
_entity_poly.entity_id
_entity_poly.type
_entity_poly.pdbx_seq_one_letter_code
_entity_poly.pdbx_strand_id
1 'polypeptide(L)'
;MAAIAMMVAVAAMFIIVSVFSGLEELNKDLVEDLHADLTITSTRGKTLENIDKITDVLRQNKSILYFSKVIEEKVYLDYNNNGEIAYIRGVDSVYTKVNPIQNSIFFGSYLSFDYTNDIIMENGLNSRLSIPVGSDRDYAQLFMPKPGKGIINKESDIFNKKEVFVTGVFNGKDQLNSYIIAPIELTQELLNLPKGTAYSIVIKLKDSASANAVKKDLEGKLTHVKISTKEEENAAFWKMINTEKLMIYLIFGLVIFITTFNLAGAIIILQLDKKEQSRTLVSLGMTKQELRRIYFYTGSLVVIFGVIMGLVIGSLICLFQIQTGLFKAGELLPFPVKIELRNYLIVTGTALFFGLIISFIFSKINKSYLNFK
;
A
#
# COMPACT_ATOMS: atom_id res chain seq x y z
N MET A 1 10.82 21.54 31.19
CA MET A 1 11.39 21.60 29.85
C MET A 1 11.56 20.20 29.25
N ALA A 2 12.33 19.26 29.84
CA ALA A 2 12.54 17.91 29.27
C ALA A 2 11.25 17.11 29.05
N ALA A 3 10.26 17.16 29.96
CA ALA A 3 8.96 16.49 29.76
C ALA A 3 8.18 17.06 28.58
N ILE A 4 8.23 18.37 28.36
CA ILE A 4 7.57 19.05 27.22
C ILE A 4 8.25 18.63 25.91
N ALA A 5 9.58 18.62 25.85
CA ALA A 5 10.31 18.17 24.68
C ALA A 5 9.98 16.71 24.31
N MET A 6 9.92 15.81 25.31
CA MET A 6 9.53 14.42 25.11
C MET A 6 8.07 14.30 24.63
N MET A 7 7.16 15.06 25.23
CA MET A 7 5.75 15.10 24.84
C MET A 7 5.58 15.51 23.38
N VAL A 8 6.25 16.58 22.95
CA VAL A 8 6.18 17.09 21.58
C VAL A 8 6.77 16.06 20.59
N ALA A 9 7.93 15.47 20.90
CA ALA A 9 8.56 14.46 20.06
C ALA A 9 7.70 13.20 19.89
N VAL A 10 7.10 12.72 20.98
CA VAL A 10 6.20 11.56 20.97
C VAL A 10 4.92 11.88 20.20
N ALA A 11 4.32 13.05 20.41
CA ALA A 11 3.13 13.47 19.65
C ALA A 11 3.43 13.56 18.14
N ALA A 12 4.53 14.19 17.75
CA ALA A 12 4.94 14.31 16.36
C ALA A 12 5.16 12.93 15.71
N MET A 13 5.89 12.03 16.40
CA MET A 13 6.08 10.67 15.89
C MET A 13 4.76 9.93 15.73
N PHE A 14 3.86 10.02 16.71
CA PHE A 14 2.56 9.34 16.65
C PHE A 14 1.71 9.85 15.48
N ILE A 15 1.63 11.16 15.28
CA ILE A 15 0.88 11.78 14.19
C ILE A 15 1.43 11.26 12.84
N ILE A 16 2.74 11.30 12.63
CA ILE A 16 3.34 10.93 11.35
C ILE A 16 3.20 9.44 11.09
N VAL A 17 3.42 8.58 12.08
CA VAL A 17 3.21 7.13 11.93
C VAL A 17 1.73 6.84 11.61
N SER A 18 0.77 7.57 12.20
CA SER A 18 -0.66 7.40 11.93
C SER A 18 -1.06 7.91 10.53
N VAL A 19 -0.48 9.00 10.07
CA VAL A 19 -0.63 9.49 8.67
C VAL A 19 -0.08 8.47 7.69
N PHE A 20 1.09 7.90 7.95
CA PHE A 20 1.66 6.88 7.09
C PHE A 20 0.85 5.58 7.06
N SER A 21 0.27 5.18 8.20
CA SER A 21 -0.67 4.05 8.22
C SER A 21 -1.92 4.33 7.37
N GLY A 22 -2.40 5.56 7.35
CA GLY A 22 -3.51 5.98 6.48
C GLY A 22 -3.13 5.99 5.00
N LEU A 23 -1.94 6.48 4.64
CA LEU A 23 -1.42 6.44 3.27
C LEU A 23 -1.17 5.00 2.79
N GLU A 24 -0.64 4.13 3.66
CA GLU A 24 -0.47 2.70 3.36
C GLU A 24 -1.82 2.04 3.02
N GLU A 25 -2.88 2.33 3.78
CA GLU A 25 -4.21 1.81 3.53
C GLU A 25 -4.80 2.35 2.21
N LEU A 26 -4.72 3.66 2.00
CA LEU A 26 -5.14 4.27 0.73
C LEU A 26 -4.42 3.63 -0.46
N ASN A 27 -3.10 3.44 -0.36
CA ASN A 27 -2.32 2.80 -1.41
C ASN A 27 -2.68 1.33 -1.61
N LYS A 28 -3.04 0.59 -0.55
CA LYS A 28 -3.56 -0.78 -0.65
C LYS A 28 -4.87 -0.81 -1.42
N ASP A 29 -5.80 0.06 -1.07
CA ASP A 29 -7.11 0.16 -1.74
C ASP A 29 -6.96 0.51 -3.23
N LEU A 30 -5.94 1.34 -3.58
CA LEU A 30 -5.62 1.66 -4.98
C LEU A 30 -5.17 0.44 -5.79
N VAL A 31 -4.45 -0.49 -5.16
CA VAL A 31 -3.98 -1.72 -5.81
C VAL A 31 -5.06 -2.81 -5.81
N GLU A 32 -6.05 -2.74 -4.91
CA GLU A 32 -7.03 -3.81 -4.69
C GLU A 32 -7.98 -4.04 -5.85
N ASP A 33 -8.43 -3.01 -6.51
CA ASP A 33 -9.48 -3.10 -7.54
C ASP A 33 -9.04 -3.80 -8.84
N LEU A 34 -7.73 -3.79 -9.15
CA LEU A 34 -7.19 -4.37 -10.39
C LEU A 34 -6.44 -5.69 -10.17
N HIS A 35 -6.13 -6.06 -8.93
CA HIS A 35 -5.32 -7.23 -8.60
C HIS A 35 -6.10 -8.26 -7.78
N ALA A 36 -6.10 -9.48 -8.26
CA ALA A 36 -6.72 -10.63 -7.60
C ALA A 36 -5.85 -11.14 -6.44
N ASP A 37 -6.42 -12.00 -5.59
CA ASP A 37 -5.69 -12.60 -4.45
C ASP A 37 -4.53 -13.49 -4.92
N LEU A 38 -4.74 -14.23 -6.04
CA LEU A 38 -3.70 -15.00 -6.73
C LEU A 38 -3.85 -14.85 -8.25
N THR A 39 -2.72 -14.85 -8.95
CA THR A 39 -2.66 -14.86 -10.42
C THR A 39 -1.79 -16.00 -10.89
N ILE A 40 -2.30 -16.76 -11.85
CA ILE A 40 -1.57 -17.83 -12.55
C ILE A 40 -1.15 -17.32 -13.91
N THR A 41 0.15 -17.36 -14.21
CA THR A 41 0.74 -17.02 -15.51
C THR A 41 1.56 -18.18 -16.06
N SER A 42 1.85 -18.17 -17.37
CA SER A 42 2.73 -19.16 -17.99
C SER A 42 4.20 -18.90 -17.64
N THR A 43 4.98 -19.96 -17.44
CA THR A 43 6.46 -19.87 -17.37
C THR A 43 7.10 -20.01 -18.75
N ARG A 44 6.33 -20.39 -19.78
CA ARG A 44 6.78 -20.59 -21.15
C ARG A 44 5.94 -19.76 -22.12
N GLY A 45 6.43 -18.59 -22.50
CA GLY A 45 5.69 -17.66 -23.35
C GLY A 45 4.58 -16.90 -22.61
N LYS A 46 3.67 -16.27 -23.38
CA LYS A 46 2.57 -15.47 -22.83
C LYS A 46 1.30 -16.27 -22.55
N THR A 47 1.02 -17.29 -23.35
CA THR A 47 -0.22 -18.08 -23.27
C THR A 47 -0.12 -19.22 -22.28
N LEU A 48 -1.18 -19.42 -21.52
CA LEU A 48 -1.34 -20.60 -20.65
C LEU A 48 -1.59 -21.85 -21.49
N GLU A 49 -0.82 -22.90 -21.22
CA GLU A 49 -1.04 -24.22 -21.78
C GLU A 49 -2.01 -25.02 -20.92
N ASN A 50 -2.80 -25.91 -21.54
CA ASN A 50 -3.72 -26.83 -20.82
C ASN A 50 -4.68 -26.13 -19.84
N ILE A 51 -5.31 -25.02 -20.30
CA ILE A 51 -6.21 -24.20 -19.46
C ILE A 51 -7.31 -25.04 -18.80
N ASP A 52 -7.86 -26.05 -19.50
CA ASP A 52 -8.91 -26.91 -18.96
C ASP A 52 -8.43 -27.70 -17.73
N LYS A 53 -7.21 -28.25 -17.78
CA LYS A 53 -6.60 -28.92 -16.63
C LYS A 53 -6.40 -27.96 -15.46
N ILE A 54 -5.96 -26.73 -15.72
CA ILE A 54 -5.79 -25.71 -14.69
C ILE A 54 -7.14 -25.40 -14.06
N THR A 55 -8.16 -25.13 -14.87
CA THR A 55 -9.51 -24.80 -14.37
C THR A 55 -10.15 -25.94 -13.57
N ASP A 56 -9.90 -27.21 -13.94
CA ASP A 56 -10.39 -28.36 -13.19
C ASP A 56 -9.74 -28.46 -11.80
N VAL A 57 -8.42 -28.22 -11.70
CA VAL A 57 -7.72 -28.16 -10.41
C VAL A 57 -8.26 -27.00 -9.55
N LEU A 58 -8.54 -25.83 -10.15
CA LEU A 58 -9.09 -24.69 -9.42
C LEU A 58 -10.51 -24.98 -8.89
N ARG A 59 -11.38 -25.62 -9.68
CA ARG A 59 -12.75 -26.01 -9.27
C ARG A 59 -12.76 -26.98 -8.09
N GLN A 60 -11.75 -27.85 -7.98
CA GLN A 60 -11.64 -28.83 -6.89
C GLN A 60 -11.14 -28.21 -5.58
N ASN A 61 -10.53 -27.03 -5.63
CA ASN A 61 -9.97 -26.41 -4.43
C ASN A 61 -11.05 -25.61 -3.67
N LYS A 62 -11.41 -26.11 -2.46
CA LYS A 62 -12.46 -25.51 -1.62
C LYS A 62 -12.15 -24.11 -1.09
N SER A 63 -10.90 -23.68 -1.14
CA SER A 63 -10.46 -22.34 -0.70
C SER A 63 -10.64 -21.27 -1.78
N ILE A 64 -10.88 -21.67 -3.02
CA ILE A 64 -11.12 -20.77 -4.14
C ILE A 64 -12.61 -20.45 -4.21
N LEU A 65 -12.94 -19.16 -4.32
CA LEU A 65 -14.31 -18.69 -4.45
C LEU A 65 -14.70 -18.53 -5.92
N TYR A 66 -13.89 -17.77 -6.66
CA TYR A 66 -14.07 -17.53 -8.10
C TYR A 66 -12.71 -17.48 -8.80
N PHE A 67 -12.72 -17.71 -10.10
CA PHE A 67 -11.56 -17.45 -10.98
C PHE A 67 -12.05 -16.97 -12.34
N SER A 68 -11.24 -16.18 -13.03
CA SER A 68 -11.54 -15.59 -14.33
C SER A 68 -10.31 -15.66 -15.22
N LYS A 69 -10.56 -15.87 -16.52
CA LYS A 69 -9.52 -15.86 -17.57
C LYS A 69 -9.26 -14.42 -18.01
N VAL A 70 -7.98 -14.06 -18.16
CA VAL A 70 -7.59 -12.72 -18.53
C VAL A 70 -6.55 -12.76 -19.66
N ILE A 71 -6.67 -11.83 -20.60
CA ILE A 71 -5.66 -11.49 -21.59
C ILE A 71 -5.33 -10.01 -21.39
N GLU A 72 -4.06 -9.68 -21.15
CA GLU A 72 -3.63 -8.29 -21.02
C GLU A 72 -2.52 -8.00 -22.02
N GLU A 73 -2.70 -6.91 -22.79
CA GLU A 73 -1.72 -6.49 -23.80
C GLU A 73 -1.76 -4.98 -24.02
N LYS A 74 -0.65 -4.42 -24.50
CA LYS A 74 -0.59 -3.01 -24.91
C LYS A 74 -1.23 -2.85 -26.28
N VAL A 75 -2.07 -1.84 -26.39
CA VAL A 75 -2.76 -1.47 -27.64
C VAL A 75 -2.65 0.03 -27.88
N TYR A 76 -2.83 0.44 -29.12
CA TYR A 76 -3.03 1.84 -29.46
C TYR A 76 -4.52 2.07 -29.70
N LEU A 77 -5.11 3.00 -28.95
CA LEU A 77 -6.50 3.43 -29.07
C LEU A 77 -6.54 4.76 -29.78
N ASP A 78 -7.28 4.84 -30.87
CA ASP A 78 -7.45 6.06 -31.67
C ASP A 78 -8.93 6.49 -31.72
N TYR A 79 -9.15 7.78 -31.57
CA TYR A 79 -10.44 8.41 -31.76
C TYR A 79 -10.25 9.77 -32.44
N ASN A 80 -10.86 9.96 -33.63
CA ASN A 80 -10.78 11.20 -34.42
C ASN A 80 -9.34 11.69 -34.67
N ASN A 81 -8.42 10.78 -35.05
CA ASN A 81 -6.99 11.04 -35.27
C ASN A 81 -6.23 11.49 -34.02
N ASN A 82 -6.79 11.27 -32.86
CA ASN A 82 -6.12 11.47 -31.58
C ASN A 82 -6.03 10.13 -30.88
N GLY A 83 -4.81 9.68 -30.61
CA GLY A 83 -4.64 8.34 -30.09
C GLY A 83 -3.60 8.23 -28.99
N GLU A 84 -3.78 7.24 -28.13
CA GLU A 84 -2.91 6.96 -27.00
C GLU A 84 -2.63 5.46 -26.86
N ILE A 85 -1.52 5.14 -26.22
CA ILE A 85 -1.18 3.78 -25.82
C ILE A 85 -1.92 3.46 -24.51
N ALA A 86 -2.64 2.33 -24.52
CA ALA A 86 -3.36 1.83 -23.35
C ALA A 86 -3.09 0.34 -23.16
N TYR A 87 -3.45 -0.19 -21.99
CA TYR A 87 -3.50 -1.61 -21.72
C TYR A 87 -4.93 -2.11 -21.88
N ILE A 88 -5.16 -3.02 -22.84
CA ILE A 88 -6.43 -3.73 -22.94
C ILE A 88 -6.39 -4.98 -22.07
N ARG A 89 -7.39 -5.12 -21.21
CA ARG A 89 -7.61 -6.31 -20.39
C ARG A 89 -8.90 -6.98 -20.83
N GLY A 90 -8.75 -8.06 -21.62
CA GLY A 90 -9.85 -8.93 -22.01
C GLY A 90 -10.24 -9.87 -20.88
N VAL A 91 -11.51 -9.86 -20.50
CA VAL A 91 -12.02 -10.58 -19.33
C VAL A 91 -13.26 -11.40 -19.68
N ASP A 92 -13.52 -12.47 -18.94
CA ASP A 92 -14.76 -13.22 -19.02
C ASP A 92 -15.84 -12.65 -18.07
N SER A 93 -17.07 -13.18 -18.17
CA SER A 93 -18.22 -12.71 -17.38
C SER A 93 -18.09 -12.95 -15.87
N VAL A 94 -17.13 -13.76 -15.44
CA VAL A 94 -16.88 -14.06 -14.01
C VAL A 94 -15.93 -13.03 -13.39
N TYR A 95 -15.25 -12.23 -14.21
CA TYR A 95 -14.22 -11.30 -13.75
C TYR A 95 -14.68 -10.36 -12.63
N THR A 96 -15.90 -9.84 -12.71
CA THR A 96 -16.47 -8.94 -11.68
C THR A 96 -16.64 -9.58 -10.31
N LYS A 97 -16.73 -10.91 -10.26
CA LYS A 97 -16.76 -11.67 -8.99
C LYS A 97 -15.38 -11.85 -8.37
N VAL A 98 -14.32 -11.74 -9.20
CA VAL A 98 -12.93 -11.77 -8.75
C VAL A 98 -12.46 -10.37 -8.37
N ASN A 99 -12.64 -9.43 -9.29
CA ASN A 99 -12.29 -8.02 -9.13
C ASN A 99 -13.54 -7.15 -9.34
N PRO A 100 -14.11 -6.55 -8.30
CA PRO A 100 -15.41 -5.86 -8.37
C PRO A 100 -15.30 -4.46 -9.00
N ILE A 101 -14.67 -4.35 -10.16
CA ILE A 101 -14.44 -3.09 -10.88
C ILE A 101 -15.72 -2.35 -11.26
N GLN A 102 -16.83 -3.07 -11.36
CA GLN A 102 -18.16 -2.49 -11.60
C GLN A 102 -18.54 -1.43 -10.55
N ASN A 103 -18.02 -1.53 -9.33
CA ASN A 103 -18.28 -0.58 -8.26
C ASN A 103 -17.50 0.74 -8.46
N SER A 104 -16.50 0.75 -9.33
CA SER A 104 -15.67 1.92 -9.65
C SER A 104 -16.16 2.68 -10.89
N ILE A 105 -17.23 2.19 -11.55
CA ILE A 105 -17.85 2.87 -12.68
C ILE A 105 -18.67 4.05 -12.14
N PHE A 106 -18.39 5.25 -12.64
CA PHE A 106 -19.09 6.45 -12.25
C PHE A 106 -19.93 7.05 -13.39
N PHE A 107 -19.71 6.61 -14.64
CA PHE A 107 -20.49 7.04 -15.80
C PHE A 107 -20.69 5.88 -16.76
N GLY A 108 -21.89 5.71 -17.31
CA GLY A 108 -22.27 4.61 -18.19
C GLY A 108 -22.56 3.30 -17.44
N SER A 109 -22.31 2.17 -18.08
CA SER A 109 -22.58 0.82 -17.57
C SER A 109 -21.39 -0.11 -17.78
N TYR A 110 -21.32 -1.20 -16.99
CA TYR A 110 -20.36 -2.27 -17.21
C TYR A 110 -20.70 -3.05 -18.47
N LEU A 111 -19.73 -3.85 -18.96
CA LEU A 111 -19.88 -4.74 -20.13
C LEU A 111 -21.09 -5.67 -19.99
N SER A 112 -21.93 -5.73 -21.02
CA SER A 112 -23.05 -6.68 -21.07
C SER A 112 -22.63 -8.07 -21.46
N PHE A 113 -21.48 -8.24 -22.14
CA PHE A 113 -21.01 -9.46 -22.80
C PHE A 113 -21.91 -9.97 -23.94
N ASP A 114 -23.02 -9.28 -24.24
CA ASP A 114 -23.86 -9.58 -25.40
C ASP A 114 -23.23 -9.05 -26.69
N TYR A 115 -22.47 -7.95 -26.58
CA TYR A 115 -21.73 -7.32 -27.67
C TYR A 115 -20.24 -7.43 -27.42
N THR A 116 -19.53 -8.04 -28.38
CA THR A 116 -18.08 -8.29 -28.27
C THR A 116 -17.23 -7.02 -28.39
N ASN A 117 -17.77 -5.96 -29.01
CA ASN A 117 -17.04 -4.71 -29.29
C ASN A 117 -17.25 -3.64 -28.23
N ASP A 118 -17.99 -3.92 -27.16
CA ASP A 118 -18.18 -3.02 -26.03
C ASP A 118 -16.92 -2.99 -25.14
N ILE A 119 -16.52 -1.79 -24.76
CA ILE A 119 -15.40 -1.60 -23.83
C ILE A 119 -15.78 -0.62 -22.72
N ILE A 120 -15.14 -0.77 -21.58
CA ILE A 120 -15.07 0.29 -20.57
C ILE A 120 -13.64 0.77 -20.43
N MET A 121 -13.46 2.03 -20.10
CA MET A 121 -12.14 2.63 -20.05
C MET A 121 -11.94 3.50 -18.81
N GLU A 122 -10.69 3.72 -18.49
CA GLU A 122 -10.31 4.61 -17.39
C GLU A 122 -10.64 6.07 -17.71
N ASN A 123 -11.11 6.80 -16.68
CA ASN A 123 -11.50 8.22 -16.81
C ASN A 123 -10.38 9.11 -17.37
N GLY A 124 -9.15 8.91 -16.92
CA GLY A 124 -8.01 9.68 -17.40
C GLY A 124 -7.80 9.52 -18.91
N LEU A 125 -7.92 8.28 -19.43
CA LEU A 125 -7.82 7.99 -20.85
C LEU A 125 -9.01 8.59 -21.62
N ASN A 126 -10.23 8.41 -21.12
CA ASN A 126 -11.42 8.98 -21.75
C ASN A 126 -11.38 10.51 -21.83
N SER A 127 -10.95 11.16 -20.76
CA SER A 127 -10.84 12.63 -20.72
C SER A 127 -9.83 13.19 -21.72
N ARG A 128 -8.72 12.49 -21.96
CA ARG A 128 -7.69 12.92 -22.92
C ARG A 128 -8.15 12.71 -24.37
N LEU A 129 -8.86 11.63 -24.64
CA LEU A 129 -9.37 11.32 -25.98
C LEU A 129 -10.75 11.92 -26.26
N SER A 130 -11.48 12.33 -25.23
CA SER A 130 -12.85 12.89 -25.33
C SER A 130 -13.84 11.99 -26.08
N ILE A 131 -13.79 10.67 -25.82
CA ILE A 131 -14.66 9.70 -26.48
C ILE A 131 -16.04 9.74 -25.84
N PRO A 132 -17.13 9.87 -26.65
CA PRO A 132 -18.52 9.79 -26.14
C PRO A 132 -18.80 8.42 -25.54
N VAL A 133 -19.48 8.41 -24.38
CA VAL A 133 -19.83 7.18 -23.66
C VAL A 133 -21.30 6.85 -23.87
N GLY A 134 -21.59 5.58 -24.18
CA GLY A 134 -22.94 5.10 -24.45
C GLY A 134 -23.50 5.53 -25.80
N SER A 135 -22.67 5.90 -26.75
CA SER A 135 -23.05 6.24 -28.13
C SER A 135 -22.92 5.02 -29.04
N ASP A 136 -23.97 4.66 -29.73
CA ASP A 136 -23.96 3.58 -30.73
C ASP A 136 -23.40 4.04 -32.10
N ARG A 137 -23.12 5.34 -32.23
CA ARG A 137 -22.65 5.95 -33.51
C ARG A 137 -21.17 6.29 -33.49
N ASP A 138 -20.63 6.59 -32.31
CA ASP A 138 -19.25 7.01 -32.14
C ASP A 138 -18.40 5.82 -31.71
N TYR A 139 -17.53 5.35 -32.59
CA TYR A 139 -16.61 4.25 -32.31
C TYR A 139 -15.17 4.76 -32.22
N ALA A 140 -14.41 4.18 -31.34
CA ALA A 140 -12.97 4.29 -31.32
C ALA A 140 -12.33 3.09 -32.02
N GLN A 141 -11.06 3.18 -32.38
CA GLN A 141 -10.35 2.14 -33.09
C GLN A 141 -9.19 1.62 -32.24
N LEU A 142 -9.18 0.31 -32.03
CA LEU A 142 -8.07 -0.39 -31.40
C LEU A 142 -7.12 -0.91 -32.47
N PHE A 143 -5.84 -0.62 -32.32
CA PHE A 143 -4.78 -1.11 -33.19
C PHE A 143 -3.81 -1.99 -32.38
N MET A 144 -3.50 -3.14 -32.94
CA MET A 144 -2.52 -4.07 -32.39
C MET A 144 -1.50 -4.46 -33.47
N PRO A 145 -0.19 -4.24 -33.23
CA PRO A 145 0.84 -4.65 -34.18
C PRO A 145 0.80 -6.16 -34.42
N LYS A 146 0.85 -6.55 -35.68
CA LYS A 146 0.96 -7.95 -36.04
C LYS A 146 2.38 -8.44 -35.86
N PRO A 147 2.61 -9.58 -35.19
CA PRO A 147 3.91 -10.21 -35.20
C PRO A 147 4.19 -10.73 -36.63
N GLY A 148 5.24 -10.26 -37.28
CA GLY A 148 5.58 -10.73 -38.63
C GLY A 148 6.85 -10.11 -39.19
N LYS A 149 7.42 -10.82 -40.19
CA LYS A 149 8.60 -10.40 -40.96
C LYS A 149 8.21 -10.39 -42.47
N GLY A 150 7.16 -9.66 -42.82
CA GLY A 150 6.68 -9.60 -44.20
C GLY A 150 6.98 -8.28 -44.88
N ILE A 151 6.74 -8.22 -46.22
CA ILE A 151 6.76 -6.99 -47.01
C ILE A 151 5.49 -6.21 -46.62
N ILE A 152 5.65 -4.98 -46.18
CA ILE A 152 4.56 -4.09 -45.77
C ILE A 152 4.09 -3.32 -46.98
N ASN A 153 2.88 -3.61 -47.45
CA ASN A 153 2.26 -2.90 -48.58
C ASN A 153 1.04 -2.07 -48.18
N LYS A 154 0.38 -2.45 -47.07
CA LYS A 154 -0.83 -1.80 -46.57
C LYS A 154 -0.81 -1.74 -45.04
N GLU A 155 -1.55 -0.79 -44.44
CA GLU A 155 -1.75 -0.68 -43.02
C GLU A 155 -2.28 -1.99 -42.40
N SER A 156 -3.16 -2.69 -43.10
CA SER A 156 -3.68 -3.99 -42.68
C SER A 156 -2.61 -5.08 -42.56
N ASP A 157 -1.42 -4.89 -43.15
CA ASP A 157 -0.32 -5.85 -43.04
C ASP A 157 0.45 -5.64 -41.72
N ILE A 158 0.35 -4.44 -41.15
CA ILE A 158 1.07 -4.04 -39.91
C ILE A 158 0.21 -4.24 -38.68
N PHE A 159 -1.09 -3.88 -38.77
CA PHE A 159 -1.97 -3.83 -37.61
C PHE A 159 -3.21 -4.70 -37.78
N ASN A 160 -3.62 -5.37 -36.71
CA ASN A 160 -4.99 -5.78 -36.51
C ASN A 160 -5.77 -4.56 -35.99
N LYS A 161 -6.97 -4.35 -36.56
CA LYS A 161 -7.82 -3.22 -36.23
C LYS A 161 -9.21 -3.70 -35.83
N LYS A 162 -9.77 -3.11 -34.77
CA LYS A 162 -11.14 -3.35 -34.29
C LYS A 162 -11.81 -2.04 -33.93
N GLU A 163 -13.06 -1.89 -34.32
CA GLU A 163 -13.93 -0.80 -33.89
C GLU A 163 -14.56 -1.19 -32.56
N VAL A 164 -14.58 -0.25 -31.63
CA VAL A 164 -15.07 -0.47 -30.27
C VAL A 164 -15.93 0.69 -29.79
N PHE A 165 -16.92 0.39 -28.93
CA PHE A 165 -17.84 1.35 -28.36
C PHE A 165 -17.59 1.47 -26.85
N VAL A 166 -17.50 2.71 -26.36
CA VAL A 166 -17.28 2.95 -24.94
C VAL A 166 -18.63 2.95 -24.23
N THR A 167 -18.90 1.93 -23.43
CA THR A 167 -20.16 1.79 -22.69
C THR A 167 -20.10 2.36 -21.29
N GLY A 168 -18.90 2.46 -20.71
CA GLY A 168 -18.72 3.00 -19.37
C GLY A 168 -17.32 3.50 -19.09
N VAL A 169 -17.22 4.33 -18.05
CA VAL A 169 -15.97 4.92 -17.58
C VAL A 169 -15.83 4.64 -16.10
N PHE A 170 -14.67 4.13 -15.71
CA PHE A 170 -14.33 3.85 -14.32
C PHE A 170 -13.19 4.74 -13.82
N ASN A 171 -13.18 4.99 -12.51
CA ASN A 171 -12.06 5.69 -11.89
C ASN A 171 -10.88 4.74 -11.79
N GLY A 172 -9.89 4.97 -12.67
CA GLY A 172 -8.59 4.30 -12.54
C GLY A 172 -7.84 4.86 -11.36
N LYS A 173 -7.20 3.97 -10.65
CA LYS A 173 -6.39 4.30 -9.47
C LYS A 173 -4.89 4.24 -9.78
N ASP A 174 -4.51 3.71 -10.93
CA ASP A 174 -3.13 3.69 -11.41
C ASP A 174 -2.88 4.94 -12.27
N GLN A 175 -2.13 5.89 -11.75
CA GLN A 175 -1.80 7.15 -12.47
C GLN A 175 -0.81 6.95 -13.63
N LEU A 176 -0.17 5.79 -13.72
CA LEU A 176 0.89 5.51 -14.68
C LEU A 176 0.40 4.73 -15.91
N ASN A 177 -0.68 3.98 -15.78
CA ASN A 177 -1.18 3.10 -16.82
C ASN A 177 -2.65 3.40 -17.12
N SER A 178 -2.97 3.51 -18.40
CA SER A 178 -4.34 3.67 -18.88
C SER A 178 -4.94 2.32 -19.22
N TYR A 179 -6.01 1.92 -18.56
CA TYR A 179 -6.64 0.62 -18.75
C TYR A 179 -7.95 0.71 -19.54
N ILE A 180 -8.11 -0.28 -20.43
CA ILE A 180 -9.34 -0.59 -21.14
C ILE A 180 -9.74 -2.01 -20.74
N ILE A 181 -11.00 -2.22 -20.35
CA ILE A 181 -11.53 -3.57 -20.10
C ILE A 181 -12.52 -3.91 -21.21
N ALA A 182 -12.38 -5.10 -21.73
CA ALA A 182 -13.13 -5.60 -22.87
C ALA A 182 -13.54 -7.07 -22.67
N PRO A 183 -14.53 -7.59 -23.39
CA PRO A 183 -14.76 -9.02 -23.46
C PRO A 183 -13.51 -9.76 -23.96
N ILE A 184 -13.24 -10.94 -23.40
CA ILE A 184 -12.03 -11.72 -23.75
C ILE A 184 -12.01 -12.10 -25.24
N GLU A 185 -13.17 -12.28 -25.83
CA GLU A 185 -13.36 -12.59 -27.25
C GLU A 185 -12.80 -11.47 -28.14
N LEU A 186 -13.05 -10.20 -27.78
CA LEU A 186 -12.49 -9.07 -28.53
C LEU A 186 -10.96 -9.11 -28.53
N THR A 187 -10.35 -9.37 -27.38
CA THR A 187 -8.89 -9.43 -27.29
C THR A 187 -8.31 -10.64 -27.99
N GLN A 188 -8.98 -11.80 -27.96
CA GLN A 188 -8.58 -12.97 -28.74
C GLN A 188 -8.61 -12.69 -30.24
N GLU A 189 -9.66 -12.04 -30.75
CA GLU A 189 -9.74 -11.65 -32.13
C GLU A 189 -8.70 -10.61 -32.53
N LEU A 190 -8.51 -9.57 -31.70
CA LEU A 190 -7.52 -8.52 -31.95
C LEU A 190 -6.09 -9.06 -32.00
N LEU A 191 -5.79 -10.09 -31.21
CA LEU A 191 -4.48 -10.74 -31.14
C LEU A 191 -4.34 -11.96 -32.04
N ASN A 192 -5.38 -12.32 -32.84
CA ASN A 192 -5.45 -13.55 -33.62
C ASN A 192 -5.17 -14.82 -32.80
N LEU A 193 -5.69 -14.87 -31.55
CA LEU A 193 -5.56 -16.03 -30.69
C LEU A 193 -6.74 -17.00 -30.85
N PRO A 194 -6.52 -18.30 -30.69
CA PRO A 194 -7.59 -19.28 -30.65
C PRO A 194 -8.60 -18.99 -29.54
N LYS A 195 -9.87 -19.30 -29.76
CA LYS A 195 -10.89 -19.19 -28.70
C LYS A 195 -10.50 -20.05 -27.50
N GLY A 196 -10.75 -19.53 -26.31
CA GLY A 196 -10.40 -20.18 -25.05
C GLY A 196 -8.98 -19.95 -24.55
N THR A 197 -8.12 -19.28 -25.32
CA THR A 197 -6.78 -18.87 -24.91
C THR A 197 -6.85 -17.81 -23.82
N ALA A 198 -5.96 -17.89 -22.84
CA ALA A 198 -5.75 -16.86 -21.82
C ALA A 198 -4.24 -16.69 -21.55
N TYR A 199 -3.84 -15.49 -21.11
CA TYR A 199 -2.47 -15.21 -20.66
C TYR A 199 -2.32 -15.45 -19.16
N SER A 200 -3.39 -15.21 -18.42
CA SER A 200 -3.45 -15.44 -16.99
C SER A 200 -4.82 -15.90 -16.53
N ILE A 201 -4.86 -16.49 -15.34
CA ILE A 201 -6.09 -16.75 -14.60
C ILE A 201 -5.95 -16.05 -13.26
N VAL A 202 -6.90 -15.15 -12.99
CA VAL A 202 -7.02 -14.41 -11.74
C VAL A 202 -7.98 -15.13 -10.80
N ILE A 203 -7.68 -15.17 -9.51
CA ILE A 203 -8.37 -16.01 -8.54
C ILE A 203 -8.77 -15.17 -7.34
N LYS A 204 -10.03 -15.32 -6.90
CA LYS A 204 -10.55 -14.83 -5.63
C LYS A 204 -10.61 -15.95 -4.62
N LEU A 205 -10.00 -15.74 -3.47
CA LEU A 205 -10.02 -16.69 -2.36
C LEU A 205 -11.18 -16.41 -1.40
N LYS A 206 -11.51 -17.38 -0.56
CA LYS A 206 -12.37 -17.15 0.60
C LYS A 206 -11.61 -16.36 1.66
N ASP A 207 -12.30 -15.51 2.41
CA ASP A 207 -11.68 -14.62 3.42
C ASP A 207 -10.88 -15.39 4.51
N SER A 208 -11.24 -16.64 4.77
CA SER A 208 -10.53 -17.50 5.73
C SER A 208 -9.30 -18.21 5.17
N ALA A 209 -9.02 -18.07 3.86
CA ALA A 209 -7.94 -18.80 3.19
C ALA A 209 -6.64 -17.97 3.15
N SER A 210 -5.52 -18.61 3.50
CA SER A 210 -4.21 -18.01 3.33
C SER A 210 -3.75 -18.11 1.87
N ALA A 211 -3.48 -16.98 1.21
CA ALA A 211 -3.00 -16.95 -0.18
C ALA A 211 -1.72 -17.77 -0.37
N ASN A 212 -0.77 -17.66 0.56
CA ASN A 212 0.47 -18.45 0.51
C ASN A 212 0.26 -19.95 0.65
N ALA A 213 -0.71 -20.40 1.47
CA ALA A 213 -1.01 -21.80 1.62
C ALA A 213 -1.66 -22.37 0.35
N VAL A 214 -2.62 -21.64 -0.24
CA VAL A 214 -3.26 -22.03 -1.50
C VAL A 214 -2.28 -22.02 -2.67
N LYS A 215 -1.41 -21.00 -2.76
CA LYS A 215 -0.34 -20.94 -3.74
C LYS A 215 0.52 -22.20 -3.71
N LYS A 216 1.01 -22.60 -2.52
CA LYS A 216 1.86 -23.77 -2.35
C LYS A 216 1.15 -25.08 -2.73
N ASP A 217 -0.15 -25.21 -2.42
CA ASP A 217 -0.97 -26.37 -2.84
C ASP A 217 -1.11 -26.44 -4.37
N LEU A 218 -1.36 -25.30 -5.01
CA LEU A 218 -1.50 -25.23 -6.46
C LEU A 218 -0.16 -25.46 -7.19
N GLU A 219 0.96 -24.92 -6.67
CA GLU A 219 2.30 -25.17 -7.23
C GLU A 219 2.67 -26.66 -7.20
N GLY A 220 2.19 -27.42 -6.21
CA GLY A 220 2.36 -28.86 -6.16
C GLY A 220 1.54 -29.65 -7.18
N LYS A 221 0.48 -29.07 -7.74
CA LYS A 221 -0.47 -29.72 -8.66
C LYS A 221 -0.32 -29.28 -10.12
N LEU A 222 0.17 -28.08 -10.34
CA LEU A 222 0.28 -27.45 -11.66
C LEU A 222 1.75 -27.35 -12.08
N THR A 223 2.03 -27.65 -13.34
CA THR A 223 3.36 -27.58 -13.94
C THR A 223 3.39 -26.51 -15.01
N HIS A 224 4.56 -25.89 -15.23
CA HIS A 224 4.78 -24.84 -16.23
C HIS A 224 3.96 -23.56 -16.02
N VAL A 225 3.53 -23.34 -14.77
CA VAL A 225 2.86 -22.10 -14.37
C VAL A 225 3.65 -21.41 -13.25
N LYS A 226 3.54 -20.09 -13.21
CA LYS A 226 3.98 -19.27 -12.10
C LYS A 226 2.73 -18.78 -11.39
N ILE A 227 2.66 -18.98 -10.08
CA ILE A 227 1.57 -18.50 -9.25
C ILE A 227 2.12 -17.37 -8.38
N SER A 228 1.52 -16.20 -8.50
CA SER A 228 1.92 -15.01 -7.76
C SER A 228 0.79 -14.57 -6.85
N THR A 229 1.14 -14.14 -5.63
CA THR A 229 0.20 -13.42 -4.78
C THR A 229 0.11 -11.96 -5.23
N LYS A 230 -0.89 -11.25 -4.78
CA LYS A 230 -1.08 -9.81 -5.01
C LYS A 230 0.15 -8.99 -4.62
N GLU A 231 0.79 -9.34 -3.50
CA GLU A 231 2.00 -8.69 -3.02
C GLU A 231 3.20 -9.00 -3.93
N GLU A 232 3.29 -10.21 -4.46
CA GLU A 232 4.38 -10.60 -5.36
C GLU A 232 4.25 -9.98 -6.74
N GLU A 233 3.04 -9.81 -7.26
CA GLU A 233 2.80 -9.09 -8.53
C GLU A 233 3.25 -7.64 -8.43
N ASN A 234 3.01 -7.01 -7.28
CA ASN A 234 3.37 -5.62 -7.01
C ASN A 234 4.61 -5.49 -6.12
N ALA A 235 5.56 -6.43 -6.22
CA ALA A 235 6.72 -6.49 -5.32
C ALA A 235 7.53 -5.19 -5.29
N ALA A 236 7.67 -4.49 -6.42
CA ALA A 236 8.37 -3.21 -6.50
C ALA A 236 7.64 -2.13 -5.68
N PHE A 237 6.33 -2.05 -5.81
CA PHE A 237 5.48 -1.13 -5.06
C PHE A 237 5.53 -1.41 -3.55
N TRP A 238 5.36 -2.67 -3.14
CA TRP A 238 5.45 -3.06 -1.74
C TRP A 238 6.84 -2.82 -1.14
N LYS A 239 7.90 -3.05 -1.93
CA LYS A 239 9.27 -2.74 -1.52
C LYS A 239 9.45 -1.24 -1.31
N MET A 240 8.89 -0.40 -2.17
CA MET A 240 8.92 1.06 -2.04
C MET A 240 8.25 1.50 -0.73
N ILE A 241 6.98 1.08 -0.49
CA ILE A 241 6.23 1.40 0.73
C ILE A 241 6.97 0.93 1.99
N ASN A 242 7.50 -0.30 2.00
CA ASN A 242 8.22 -0.82 3.15
C ASN A 242 9.53 -0.07 3.41
N THR A 243 10.21 0.40 2.34
CA THR A 243 11.42 1.21 2.46
C THR A 243 11.12 2.60 3.01
N GLU A 244 10.07 3.26 2.53
CA GLU A 244 9.60 4.54 3.06
C GLU A 244 9.23 4.43 4.54
N LYS A 245 8.49 3.41 4.90
CA LYS A 245 8.11 3.11 6.28
C LYS A 245 9.33 2.91 7.19
N LEU A 246 10.34 2.16 6.73
CA LEU A 246 11.59 1.97 7.44
C LEU A 246 12.30 3.32 7.66
N MET A 247 12.41 4.15 6.63
CA MET A 247 13.06 5.45 6.72
C MET A 247 12.37 6.36 7.73
N ILE A 248 11.03 6.36 7.78
CA ILE A 248 10.27 7.12 8.75
C ILE A 248 10.56 6.67 10.17
N TYR A 249 10.53 5.36 10.43
CA TYR A 249 10.86 4.84 11.75
C TYR A 249 12.29 5.20 12.18
N LEU A 250 13.25 5.18 11.26
CA LEU A 250 14.63 5.59 11.54
C LEU A 250 14.71 7.09 11.86
N ILE A 251 14.10 7.95 11.06
CA ILE A 251 14.14 9.42 11.26
C ILE A 251 13.49 9.76 12.60
N PHE A 252 12.29 9.25 12.89
CA PHE A 252 11.61 9.57 14.14
C PHE A 252 12.23 8.88 15.36
N GLY A 253 12.79 7.69 15.19
CA GLY A 253 13.62 7.06 16.21
C GLY A 253 14.81 7.93 16.57
N LEU A 254 15.48 8.53 15.57
CA LEU A 254 16.58 9.47 15.78
C LEU A 254 16.10 10.76 16.47
N VAL A 255 14.96 11.32 16.10
CA VAL A 255 14.38 12.50 16.74
C VAL A 255 14.09 12.24 18.22
N ILE A 256 13.49 11.09 18.55
CA ILE A 256 13.29 10.69 19.96
C ILE A 256 14.63 10.50 20.66
N PHE A 257 15.60 9.84 20.03
CA PHE A 257 16.93 9.65 20.60
C PHE A 257 17.58 11.00 20.93
N ILE A 258 17.59 11.97 20.00
CA ILE A 258 18.12 13.32 20.23
C ILE A 258 17.36 14.01 21.39
N THR A 259 16.03 13.88 21.41
CA THR A 259 15.19 14.49 22.46
C THR A 259 15.50 13.92 23.83
N THR A 260 15.93 12.65 23.94
CA THR A 260 16.32 12.06 25.22
C THR A 260 17.60 12.65 25.79
N PHE A 261 18.46 13.33 25.00
CA PHE A 261 19.58 14.08 25.56
C PHE A 261 19.15 15.31 26.38
N ASN A 262 18.00 15.91 26.07
CA ASN A 262 17.41 16.96 26.92
C ASN A 262 17.04 16.39 28.29
N LEU A 263 16.61 15.13 28.35
CA LEU A 263 16.36 14.43 29.62
C LEU A 263 17.67 14.22 30.38
N ALA A 264 18.76 13.82 29.72
CA ALA A 264 20.08 13.68 30.34
C ALA A 264 20.53 15.00 31.00
N GLY A 265 20.42 16.11 30.28
CA GLY A 265 20.69 17.45 30.81
C GLY A 265 19.84 17.80 32.03
N ALA A 266 18.53 17.50 31.98
CA ALA A 266 17.62 17.75 33.12
C ALA A 266 18.00 16.92 34.35
N ILE A 267 18.38 15.65 34.20
CA ILE A 267 18.85 14.80 35.30
C ILE A 267 20.15 15.35 35.91
N ILE A 268 21.10 15.77 35.08
CA ILE A 268 22.37 16.35 35.52
C ILE A 268 22.12 17.65 36.30
N ILE A 269 21.29 18.55 35.78
CA ILE A 269 20.92 19.81 36.48
C ILE A 269 20.25 19.49 37.78
N LEU A 270 19.32 18.55 37.85
CA LEU A 270 18.66 18.12 39.06
C LEU A 270 19.66 17.58 40.10
N GLN A 271 20.65 16.79 39.67
CA GLN A 271 21.71 16.29 40.54
C GLN A 271 22.56 17.43 41.10
N LEU A 272 22.84 18.48 40.32
CA LEU A 272 23.59 19.65 40.76
C LEU A 272 22.78 20.51 41.76
N ASP A 273 21.53 20.80 41.43
CA ASP A 273 20.64 21.60 42.31
C ASP A 273 20.37 20.92 43.64
N LYS A 274 20.27 19.60 43.65
CA LYS A 274 19.99 18.80 44.85
C LYS A 274 21.25 18.25 45.54
N LYS A 275 22.42 18.77 45.18
CA LYS A 275 23.72 18.27 45.67
C LYS A 275 23.81 18.29 47.21
N GLU A 276 23.47 19.40 47.88
CA GLU A 276 23.55 19.53 49.36
C GLU A 276 22.54 18.60 50.05
N GLN A 277 21.33 18.48 49.50
CA GLN A 277 20.32 17.54 50.02
C GLN A 277 20.77 16.09 49.85
N SER A 278 21.39 15.76 48.72
CA SER A 278 21.98 14.44 48.49
C SER A 278 23.10 14.10 49.45
N ARG A 279 23.95 15.08 49.80
CA ARG A 279 25.01 14.92 50.81
C ARG A 279 24.42 14.65 52.21
N THR A 280 23.41 15.42 52.62
CA THR A 280 22.71 15.21 53.88
C THR A 280 22.12 13.80 53.95
N LEU A 281 21.46 13.31 52.90
CA LEU A 281 20.92 11.95 52.86
C LEU A 281 21.99 10.88 53.00
N VAL A 282 23.15 11.06 52.32
CA VAL A 282 24.29 10.14 52.46
C VAL A 282 24.89 10.18 53.88
N SER A 283 24.96 11.36 54.52
CA SER A 283 25.42 11.49 55.89
C SER A 283 24.46 10.82 56.88
N LEU A 284 23.17 10.73 56.58
CA LEU A 284 22.16 9.99 57.33
C LEU A 284 22.16 8.48 57.06
N GLY A 285 23.10 7.98 56.23
CA GLY A 285 23.27 6.55 56.00
C GLY A 285 22.73 6.03 54.66
N MET A 286 22.19 6.90 53.78
CA MET A 286 21.73 6.48 52.48
C MET A 286 22.90 6.01 51.57
N THR A 287 22.73 4.88 50.92
CA THR A 287 23.73 4.35 50.00
C THR A 287 23.71 5.09 48.65
N LYS A 288 24.86 5.11 47.94
CA LYS A 288 24.94 5.68 46.59
C LYS A 288 24.01 4.99 45.58
N GLN A 289 23.70 3.70 45.81
CA GLN A 289 22.78 2.95 44.95
C GLN A 289 21.32 3.41 45.17
N GLU A 290 20.92 3.68 46.36
CA GLU A 290 19.59 4.21 46.68
C GLU A 290 19.41 5.62 46.11
N LEU A 291 20.41 6.47 46.24
CA LEU A 291 20.39 7.82 45.68
C LEU A 291 20.34 7.77 44.12
N ARG A 292 21.08 6.86 43.51
CA ARG A 292 20.99 6.61 42.07
C ARG A 292 19.59 6.16 41.62
N ARG A 293 18.92 5.31 42.40
CA ARG A 293 17.54 4.87 42.12
C ARG A 293 16.57 6.05 42.14
N ILE A 294 16.73 6.99 43.06
CA ILE A 294 15.89 8.21 43.11
C ILE A 294 15.99 8.98 41.79
N TYR A 295 17.19 9.26 41.31
CA TYR A 295 17.38 9.98 40.06
C TYR A 295 16.90 9.18 38.82
N PHE A 296 17.07 7.87 38.85
CA PHE A 296 16.52 7.01 37.82
C PHE A 296 14.99 7.04 37.78
N TYR A 297 14.34 6.91 38.92
CA TYR A 297 12.87 6.98 38.97
C TYR A 297 12.35 8.36 38.58
N THR A 298 13.02 9.43 38.98
CA THR A 298 12.66 10.78 38.55
C THR A 298 12.74 10.94 37.03
N GLY A 299 13.84 10.49 36.42
CA GLY A 299 13.97 10.50 34.96
C GLY A 299 12.91 9.61 34.26
N SER A 300 12.66 8.41 34.79
CA SER A 300 11.64 7.50 34.27
C SER A 300 10.23 8.08 34.35
N LEU A 301 9.89 8.78 35.44
CA LEU A 301 8.59 9.47 35.59
C LEU A 301 8.43 10.58 34.52
N VAL A 302 9.48 11.34 34.24
CA VAL A 302 9.48 12.37 33.19
C VAL A 302 9.24 11.74 31.84
N VAL A 303 9.88 10.59 31.52
CA VAL A 303 9.67 9.85 30.29
C VAL A 303 8.23 9.34 30.16
N ILE A 304 7.74 8.64 31.21
CA ILE A 304 6.40 8.06 31.23
C ILE A 304 5.34 9.16 31.04
N PHE A 305 5.47 10.25 31.80
CA PHE A 305 4.56 11.39 31.67
C PHE A 305 4.61 12.01 30.26
N GLY A 306 5.80 12.22 29.70
CA GLY A 306 5.99 12.75 28.34
C GLY A 306 5.37 11.84 27.29
N VAL A 307 5.52 10.51 27.42
CA VAL A 307 4.93 9.52 26.50
C VAL A 307 3.41 9.55 26.58
N ILE A 308 2.83 9.48 27.79
CA ILE A 308 1.37 9.49 27.96
C ILE A 308 0.75 10.77 27.38
N MET A 309 1.29 11.92 27.78
CA MET A 309 0.77 13.21 27.30
C MET A 309 0.99 13.40 25.80
N GLY A 310 2.12 12.95 25.27
CA GLY A 310 2.41 12.99 23.84
C GLY A 310 1.44 12.13 23.03
N LEU A 311 1.15 10.92 23.48
CA LEU A 311 0.17 10.04 22.83
C LEU A 311 -1.25 10.62 22.91
N VAL A 312 -1.66 11.19 24.04
CA VAL A 312 -2.98 11.83 24.19
C VAL A 312 -3.12 12.98 23.20
N ILE A 313 -2.15 13.89 23.15
CA ILE A 313 -2.18 15.04 22.24
C ILE A 313 -2.13 14.58 20.77
N GLY A 314 -1.23 13.66 20.44
CA GLY A 314 -1.13 13.11 19.09
C GLY A 314 -2.44 12.44 18.65
N SER A 315 -3.06 11.63 19.53
CA SER A 315 -4.35 10.98 19.24
C SER A 315 -5.48 12.00 19.05
N LEU A 316 -5.54 13.06 19.87
CA LEU A 316 -6.55 14.11 19.71
C LEU A 316 -6.41 14.85 18.38
N ILE A 317 -5.17 15.16 17.97
CA ILE A 317 -4.90 15.81 16.66
C ILE A 317 -5.29 14.88 15.52
N CYS A 318 -4.95 13.60 15.59
CA CYS A 318 -5.34 12.61 14.59
C CYS A 318 -6.87 12.44 14.50
N LEU A 319 -7.57 12.35 15.63
CA LEU A 319 -9.03 12.28 15.68
C LEU A 319 -9.69 13.54 15.11
N PHE A 320 -9.14 14.71 15.44
CA PHE A 320 -9.62 15.98 14.88
C PHE A 320 -9.47 15.99 13.34
N GLN A 321 -8.34 15.53 12.80
CA GLN A 321 -8.14 15.42 11.36
C GLN A 321 -9.12 14.44 10.71
N ILE A 322 -9.36 13.27 11.32
CA ILE A 322 -10.31 12.27 10.80
C ILE A 322 -11.73 12.84 10.73
N GLN A 323 -12.14 13.64 11.73
CA GLN A 323 -13.49 14.20 11.78
C GLN A 323 -13.69 15.43 10.89
N THR A 324 -12.67 16.28 10.78
CA THR A 324 -12.81 17.57 10.07
C THR A 324 -12.29 17.53 8.65
N GLY A 325 -11.32 16.62 8.34
CA GLY A 325 -10.64 16.61 7.05
C GLY A 325 -9.95 17.94 6.71
N LEU A 326 -9.54 18.71 7.74
CA LEU A 326 -9.03 20.08 7.58
C LEU A 326 -7.78 20.11 6.68
N PHE A 327 -6.86 19.18 6.87
CA PHE A 327 -5.68 19.04 6.04
C PHE A 327 -6.02 18.16 4.85
N LYS A 328 -5.88 18.70 3.63
CA LYS A 328 -6.17 18.02 2.38
C LYS A 328 -4.91 17.66 1.62
N ALA A 329 -4.89 16.46 1.05
CA ALA A 329 -3.87 16.03 0.09
C ALA A 329 -4.41 16.32 -1.33
N GLY A 330 -4.15 17.53 -1.86
CA GLY A 330 -4.76 18.02 -3.10
C GLY A 330 -6.10 18.74 -2.88
N GLU A 331 -6.85 19.01 -3.96
CA GLU A 331 -8.04 19.87 -3.88
C GLU A 331 -9.27 19.21 -3.21
N LEU A 332 -9.39 17.89 -3.27
CA LEU A 332 -10.61 17.18 -2.90
C LEU A 332 -10.45 16.09 -1.83
N LEU A 333 -9.25 15.55 -1.62
CA LEU A 333 -9.04 14.40 -0.72
C LEU A 333 -8.49 14.86 0.64
N PRO A 334 -9.15 14.55 1.77
CA PRO A 334 -8.57 14.77 3.08
C PRO A 334 -7.33 13.90 3.26
N PHE A 335 -6.33 14.42 3.97
CA PHE A 335 -5.11 13.65 4.28
C PHE A 335 -5.51 12.40 5.08
N PRO A 336 -5.20 11.19 4.59
CA PRO A 336 -5.60 9.96 5.24
C PRO A 336 -4.83 9.79 6.56
N VAL A 337 -5.55 9.48 7.63
CA VAL A 337 -4.99 9.19 8.95
C VAL A 337 -5.64 7.93 9.50
N LYS A 338 -4.82 6.94 9.87
CA LYS A 338 -5.30 5.70 10.49
C LYS A 338 -4.65 5.50 11.85
N ILE A 339 -5.49 5.39 12.88
CA ILE A 339 -5.04 5.10 14.25
C ILE A 339 -5.10 3.59 14.47
N GLU A 340 -3.94 2.95 14.62
CA GLU A 340 -3.81 1.52 14.89
C GLU A 340 -3.12 1.26 16.23
N LEU A 341 -3.47 0.16 16.89
CA LEU A 341 -2.78 -0.27 18.11
C LEU A 341 -1.28 -0.44 17.91
N ARG A 342 -0.86 -0.87 16.74
CA ARG A 342 0.53 -1.01 16.34
C ARG A 342 1.29 0.32 16.43
N ASN A 343 0.66 1.44 16.06
CA ASN A 343 1.27 2.78 16.14
C ASN A 343 1.57 3.17 17.58
N TYR A 344 0.63 2.91 18.50
CA TYR A 344 0.85 3.10 19.93
C TYR A 344 2.01 2.28 20.46
N LEU A 345 2.09 0.99 20.08
CA LEU A 345 3.15 0.10 20.54
C LEU A 345 4.53 0.52 20.02
N ILE A 346 4.65 0.91 18.76
CA ILE A 346 5.92 1.35 18.18
C ILE A 346 6.41 2.63 18.84
N VAL A 347 5.55 3.64 18.94
CA VAL A 347 5.91 4.95 19.51
C VAL A 347 6.26 4.82 21.00
N THR A 348 5.42 4.12 21.77
CA THR A 348 5.66 3.86 23.19
C THR A 348 6.95 3.07 23.40
N GLY A 349 7.13 1.98 22.64
CA GLY A 349 8.31 1.13 22.73
C GLY A 349 9.59 1.90 22.44
N THR A 350 9.62 2.69 21.37
CA THR A 350 10.79 3.50 20.99
C THR A 350 11.10 4.56 22.05
N ALA A 351 10.09 5.29 22.51
CA ALA A 351 10.27 6.36 23.49
C ALA A 351 10.71 5.83 24.87
N LEU A 352 10.10 4.74 25.34
CA LEU A 352 10.51 4.10 26.59
C LEU A 352 11.91 3.49 26.49
N PHE A 353 12.24 2.84 25.38
CA PHE A 353 13.56 2.24 25.18
C PHE A 353 14.67 3.30 25.32
N PHE A 354 14.64 4.35 24.53
CA PHE A 354 15.66 5.39 24.59
C PHE A 354 15.59 6.20 25.90
N GLY A 355 14.40 6.55 26.36
CA GLY A 355 14.21 7.35 27.57
C GLY A 355 14.71 6.64 28.84
N LEU A 356 14.40 5.35 29.00
CA LEU A 356 14.85 4.57 30.16
C LEU A 356 16.35 4.29 30.13
N ILE A 357 16.92 4.01 28.94
CA ILE A 357 18.38 3.83 28.79
C ILE A 357 19.12 5.10 29.20
N ILE A 358 18.72 6.26 28.68
CA ILE A 358 19.36 7.53 29.04
C ILE A 358 19.15 7.86 30.50
N SER A 359 17.95 7.67 31.06
CA SER A 359 17.71 7.84 32.50
C SER A 359 18.61 6.94 33.35
N PHE A 360 18.81 5.68 32.94
CA PHE A 360 19.67 4.73 33.64
C PHE A 360 21.16 5.13 33.57
N ILE A 361 21.65 5.58 32.42
CA ILE A 361 23.03 6.00 32.22
C ILE A 361 23.33 7.25 33.06
N PHE A 362 22.51 8.28 32.96
CA PHE A 362 22.75 9.60 33.57
C PHE A 362 22.30 9.70 35.03
N SER A 363 21.59 8.68 35.55
CA SER A 363 21.33 8.57 37.01
C SER A 363 22.56 8.23 37.83
N LYS A 364 23.68 7.81 37.17
CA LYS A 364 24.94 7.52 37.89
C LYS A 364 25.50 8.80 38.52
N ILE A 365 25.80 8.74 39.82
CA ILE A 365 26.35 9.86 40.56
C ILE A 365 27.86 9.78 40.51
N ASN A 366 28.50 10.86 40.08
CA ASN A 366 29.96 10.94 40.06
C ASN A 366 30.51 11.02 41.47
N LYS A 367 31.56 10.24 41.80
CA LYS A 367 32.23 10.23 43.11
C LYS A 367 32.71 11.62 43.56
N SER A 368 33.11 12.46 42.60
CA SER A 368 33.57 13.84 42.84
C SER A 368 32.51 14.77 43.47
N TYR A 369 31.21 14.49 43.28
CA TYR A 369 30.12 15.31 43.80
C TYR A 369 29.85 15.06 45.32
N LEU A 370 30.30 13.90 45.82
CA LEU A 370 30.05 13.48 47.22
C LEU A 370 31.28 13.61 48.13
N ASN A 371 32.46 13.98 47.59
CA ASN A 371 33.65 14.18 48.39
C ASN A 371 33.51 15.48 49.22
N PHE A 372 33.60 15.33 50.52
CA PHE A 372 33.78 16.44 51.43
C PHE A 372 35.20 17.01 51.22
N LYS A 373 35.30 18.28 50.90
CA LYS A 373 36.52 19.05 51.17
C LYS A 373 36.40 19.61 52.58
#